data_c6aa3b821605f95e51e4319d797d6ad5
#
_entry.id   c6aa3b821605f95e51e4319d797d6ad5
#
_cell.length_a   1.000
_cell.length_b   1.000
_cell.length_c   1.000
_cell.angle_alpha   90.00
_cell.angle_beta   90.00
_cell.angle_gamma   90.00
#
_symmetry.space_group_name_H-M   'P 1'
#
loop_
_entity.id
_entity.type
_entity.pdbx_description
1 polymer ?
#
loop_
_entity_poly.entity_id
_entity_poly.type
_entity_poly.pdbx_seq_one_letter_code
_entity_poly.pdbx_strand_id
1 'polypeptide(L)'
;MQNSSKSVAQLEQLALFEGLPSPALLRAELATALLEHRDDDASRGLQDLLDTGHPDGPAFGAVLQTLAAIRGIQGRPDAGQRDAVQAVALMEGLVHQFRALVGEHVDAFARTLWAALAVQFAHLPFSEDTFKAHAGWLHLQAGDVRLAWAAFEGVDAAQVSREAVEAVVRAGFDAGGASYGWSPLCWHAWRWPEATRGLIDRIGDADISALARAFTCDCDLTMDWFPAWAITQESGLGVFLRRSVGGRESELRSSAQQCAVAAYDLVIAELGGSCVTEKRMRLLAMDAWVYGEYMRTVGQSAR
;
A
#
# COMPACT_ATOMS: atom_id res chain seq x y z
N MET A 1 8.03 -39.11 39.48
CA MET A 1 6.76 -38.87 38.76
C MET A 1 7.10 -38.71 37.30
N GLN A 2 6.95 -39.76 36.51
CA GLN A 2 7.12 -39.73 35.04
C GLN A 2 5.80 -39.31 34.42
N ASN A 3 5.70 -38.06 33.98
CA ASN A 3 4.61 -37.64 33.10
C ASN A 3 4.99 -38.06 31.68
N SER A 4 4.45 -39.20 31.25
CA SER A 4 4.52 -39.68 29.88
C SER A 4 3.80 -38.66 28.99
N SER A 5 4.54 -37.91 28.20
CA SER A 5 4.00 -37.19 27.04
C SER A 5 3.42 -38.22 26.09
N LYS A 6 2.11 -38.42 26.12
CA LYS A 6 1.43 -39.21 25.09
C LYS A 6 1.71 -38.56 23.75
N SER A 7 2.18 -39.31 22.75
CA SER A 7 2.43 -38.79 21.43
C SER A 7 1.11 -38.40 20.78
N VAL A 8 1.12 -37.38 19.88
CA VAL A 8 -0.08 -36.94 19.12
C VAL A 8 -0.79 -38.12 18.43
N ALA A 9 -0.02 -39.07 17.89
CA ALA A 9 -0.54 -40.31 17.31
C ALA A 9 -1.31 -41.21 18.29
N GLN A 10 -0.93 -41.23 19.57
CA GLN A 10 -1.66 -41.97 20.61
C GLN A 10 -2.97 -41.28 21.01
N LEU A 11 -3.01 -39.94 20.98
CA LEU A 11 -4.21 -39.18 21.25
C LEU A 11 -5.22 -39.33 20.07
N GLU A 12 -4.74 -39.34 18.84
CA GLU A 12 -5.58 -39.61 17.66
C GLU A 12 -6.18 -41.03 17.68
N GLN A 13 -5.40 -42.02 18.07
CA GLN A 13 -5.89 -43.39 18.19
C GLN A 13 -6.94 -43.54 19.29
N LEU A 14 -6.77 -42.91 20.45
CA LEU A 14 -7.73 -42.91 21.54
C LEU A 14 -9.03 -42.22 21.15
N ALA A 15 -8.98 -41.07 20.44
CA ALA A 15 -10.14 -40.35 19.97
C ALA A 15 -11.03 -41.18 19.02
N LEU A 16 -10.41 -42.01 18.18
CA LEU A 16 -11.17 -42.94 17.29
C LEU A 16 -11.96 -44.02 18.05
N PHE A 17 -11.48 -44.40 19.22
CA PHE A 17 -12.16 -45.45 20.05
C PHE A 17 -13.21 -44.86 21.02
N GLU A 18 -13.08 -43.60 21.40
CA GLU A 18 -13.96 -42.93 22.36
C GLU A 18 -15.05 -42.06 21.71
N GLY A 19 -15.10 -41.99 20.38
CA GLY A 19 -16.02 -41.10 19.65
C GLY A 19 -15.75 -39.60 19.83
N LEU A 20 -14.58 -39.26 20.37
CA LEU A 20 -14.13 -37.88 20.50
C LEU A 20 -13.54 -37.36 19.17
N PRO A 21 -13.75 -36.08 18.81
CA PRO A 21 -13.14 -35.53 17.61
C PRO A 21 -11.60 -35.57 17.74
N SER A 22 -10.92 -35.89 16.62
CA SER A 22 -9.44 -35.92 16.64
C SER A 22 -8.87 -34.54 16.91
N PRO A 23 -7.71 -34.38 17.55
CA PRO A 23 -7.05 -33.10 17.76
C PRO A 23 -6.83 -32.31 16.46
N ALA A 24 -6.57 -33.01 15.35
CA ALA A 24 -6.42 -32.39 14.04
C ALA A 24 -7.77 -31.80 13.52
N LEU A 25 -8.88 -32.49 13.77
CA LEU A 25 -10.21 -31.99 13.43
C LEU A 25 -10.59 -30.77 14.29
N LEU A 26 -10.38 -30.82 15.60
CA LEU A 26 -10.60 -29.68 16.51
C LEU A 26 -9.80 -28.46 16.09
N ARG A 27 -8.54 -28.66 15.71
CA ARG A 27 -7.69 -27.59 15.18
C ARG A 27 -8.25 -26.97 13.90
N ALA A 28 -8.72 -27.79 12.96
CA ALA A 28 -9.31 -27.33 11.70
C ALA A 28 -10.62 -26.58 11.93
N GLU A 29 -11.49 -27.09 12.82
CA GLU A 29 -12.76 -26.44 13.20
C GLU A 29 -12.52 -25.09 13.88
N LEU A 30 -11.56 -25.01 14.80
CA LEU A 30 -11.16 -23.75 15.45
C LEU A 30 -10.61 -22.74 14.45
N ALA A 31 -9.74 -23.16 13.54
CA ALA A 31 -9.20 -22.30 12.49
C ALA A 31 -10.34 -21.76 11.60
N THR A 32 -11.30 -22.61 11.20
CA THR A 32 -12.47 -22.25 10.41
C THR A 32 -13.37 -21.27 11.17
N ALA A 33 -13.66 -21.53 12.45
CA ALA A 33 -14.48 -20.65 13.26
C ALA A 33 -13.87 -19.24 13.39
N LEU A 34 -12.55 -19.16 13.56
CA LEU A 34 -11.83 -17.88 13.58
C LEU A 34 -11.92 -17.17 12.22
N LEU A 35 -11.63 -17.86 11.12
CA LEU A 35 -11.68 -17.28 9.77
C LEU A 35 -13.07 -16.77 9.38
N GLU A 36 -14.12 -17.39 9.92
CA GLU A 36 -15.53 -17.03 9.71
C GLU A 36 -16.07 -16.04 10.77
N HIS A 37 -15.20 -15.51 11.65
CA HIS A 37 -15.57 -14.58 12.73
C HIS A 37 -16.65 -15.14 13.70
N ARG A 38 -16.66 -16.45 13.92
CA ARG A 38 -17.57 -17.13 14.86
C ARG A 38 -16.90 -17.28 16.23
N ASP A 39 -16.87 -16.20 17.02
CA ASP A 39 -16.05 -16.10 18.24
C ASP A 39 -16.46 -17.07 19.35
N ASP A 40 -17.76 -17.30 19.52
CA ASP A 40 -18.24 -18.22 20.55
C ASP A 40 -17.83 -19.66 20.21
N ASP A 41 -17.88 -20.02 18.91
CA ASP A 41 -17.43 -21.32 18.45
C ASP A 41 -15.92 -21.45 18.56
N ALA A 42 -15.18 -20.39 18.21
CA ALA A 42 -13.73 -20.36 18.33
C ALA A 42 -13.28 -20.47 19.81
N SER A 43 -13.99 -19.82 20.73
CA SER A 43 -13.66 -19.90 22.16
C SER A 43 -13.89 -21.31 22.71
N ARG A 44 -14.99 -21.98 22.31
CA ARG A 44 -15.26 -23.38 22.67
C ARG A 44 -14.23 -24.33 22.06
N GLY A 45 -13.98 -24.20 20.75
CA GLY A 45 -13.00 -25.03 20.07
C GLY A 45 -11.57 -24.87 20.61
N LEU A 46 -11.22 -23.68 21.10
CA LEU A 46 -9.95 -23.47 21.80
C LEU A 46 -9.88 -24.27 23.10
N GLN A 47 -10.93 -24.26 23.91
CA GLN A 47 -10.96 -25.01 25.15
C GLN A 47 -10.82 -26.52 24.86
N ASP A 48 -11.58 -27.03 23.90
CA ASP A 48 -11.51 -28.42 23.49
C ASP A 48 -10.11 -28.81 22.99
N LEU A 49 -9.46 -27.94 22.21
CA LEU A 49 -8.11 -28.16 21.71
C LEU A 49 -7.06 -28.14 22.83
N LEU A 50 -7.19 -27.23 23.80
CA LEU A 50 -6.31 -27.15 24.97
C LEU A 50 -6.43 -28.39 25.86
N ASP A 51 -7.63 -28.93 26.03
CA ASP A 51 -7.90 -30.13 26.84
C ASP A 51 -7.23 -31.39 26.23
N THR A 52 -7.02 -31.38 24.90
CA THR A 52 -6.24 -32.43 24.22
C THR A 52 -4.72 -32.29 24.40
N GLY A 53 -4.22 -31.14 24.89
CA GLY A 53 -2.80 -30.83 24.97
C GLY A 53 -2.15 -30.57 23.59
N HIS A 54 -2.92 -30.19 22.57
CA HIS A 54 -2.39 -29.93 21.23
C HIS A 54 -1.39 -28.76 21.25
N PRO A 55 -0.20 -28.87 20.58
CA PRO A 55 0.85 -27.85 20.64
C PRO A 55 0.44 -26.49 20.11
N ASP A 56 -0.51 -26.38 19.19
CA ASP A 56 -1.00 -25.12 18.64
C ASP A 56 -2.02 -24.40 19.55
N GLY A 57 -2.55 -25.06 20.59
CA GLY A 57 -3.54 -24.50 21.50
C GLY A 57 -3.16 -23.12 22.07
N PRO A 58 -1.95 -22.96 22.66
CA PRO A 58 -1.50 -21.67 23.17
C PRO A 58 -1.40 -20.57 22.09
N ALA A 59 -0.99 -20.93 20.86
CA ALA A 59 -0.88 -19.98 19.75
C ALA A 59 -2.27 -19.50 19.29
N PHE A 60 -3.27 -20.36 19.17
CA PHE A 60 -4.65 -19.98 18.92
C PHE A 60 -5.24 -19.13 20.05
N GLY A 61 -4.87 -19.44 21.30
CA GLY A 61 -5.25 -18.63 22.46
C GLY A 61 -4.74 -17.18 22.36
N ALA A 62 -3.49 -17.00 21.94
CA ALA A 62 -2.89 -15.68 21.72
C ALA A 62 -3.61 -14.92 20.59
N VAL A 63 -3.98 -15.61 19.49
CA VAL A 63 -4.76 -15.03 18.38
C VAL A 63 -6.13 -14.54 18.87
N LEU A 64 -6.86 -15.37 19.63
CA LEU A 64 -8.17 -14.97 20.18
C LEU A 64 -8.06 -13.80 21.16
N GLN A 65 -7.06 -13.79 22.01
CA GLN A 65 -6.83 -12.69 22.95
C GLN A 65 -6.54 -11.37 22.21
N THR A 66 -5.72 -11.43 21.16
CA THR A 66 -5.41 -10.25 20.34
C THR A 66 -6.64 -9.77 19.58
N LEU A 67 -7.44 -10.69 19.03
CA LEU A 67 -8.70 -10.36 18.37
C LEU A 67 -9.69 -9.67 19.33
N ALA A 68 -9.83 -10.19 20.53
CA ALA A 68 -10.68 -9.58 21.56
C ALA A 68 -10.22 -8.15 21.93
N ALA A 69 -8.90 -7.92 22.01
CA ALA A 69 -8.35 -6.60 22.24
C ALA A 69 -8.66 -5.61 21.11
N ILE A 70 -8.53 -6.04 19.84
CA ILE A 70 -8.91 -5.22 18.67
C ILE A 70 -10.39 -4.87 18.71
N ARG A 71 -11.26 -5.85 18.96
CA ARG A 71 -12.72 -5.62 19.07
C ARG A 71 -13.09 -4.73 20.26
N GLY A 72 -12.35 -4.83 21.36
CA GLY A 72 -12.49 -3.90 22.49
C GLY A 72 -12.19 -2.45 22.11
N ILE A 73 -11.25 -2.21 21.20
CA ILE A 73 -10.98 -0.90 20.62
C ILE A 73 -12.12 -0.50 19.66
N GLN A 74 -12.53 -1.40 18.76
CA GLN A 74 -13.62 -1.15 17.82
C GLN A 74 -14.95 -0.79 18.49
N GLY A 75 -15.22 -1.34 19.66
CA GLY A 75 -16.43 -1.03 20.43
C GLY A 75 -16.46 0.34 21.13
N ARG A 76 -15.36 1.12 21.05
CA ARG A 76 -15.31 2.45 21.70
C ARG A 76 -15.70 3.55 20.72
N PRO A 77 -16.77 4.29 20.98
CA PRO A 77 -17.23 5.36 20.09
C PRO A 77 -16.30 6.59 20.10
N ASP A 78 -15.51 6.75 21.16
CA ASP A 78 -14.56 7.85 21.39
C ASP A 78 -13.10 7.46 21.10
N ALA A 79 -12.86 6.34 20.42
CA ALA A 79 -11.54 5.86 20.09
C ALA A 79 -10.78 6.90 19.24
N GLY A 80 -9.63 7.34 19.77
CA GLY A 80 -8.81 8.38 19.16
C GLY A 80 -7.54 7.85 18.49
N GLN A 81 -6.61 8.76 18.20
CA GLN A 81 -5.36 8.46 17.49
C GLN A 81 -4.52 7.36 18.18
N ARG A 82 -4.46 7.36 19.51
CA ARG A 82 -3.71 6.33 20.27
C ARG A 82 -4.33 4.95 20.11
N ASP A 83 -5.66 4.87 20.16
CA ASP A 83 -6.38 3.61 19.96
C ASP A 83 -6.19 3.09 18.54
N ALA A 84 -6.19 3.98 17.55
CA ALA A 84 -5.92 3.62 16.15
C ALA A 84 -4.50 3.05 15.97
N VAL A 85 -3.48 3.69 16.53
CA VAL A 85 -2.10 3.19 16.49
C VAL A 85 -1.98 1.82 17.18
N GLN A 86 -2.63 1.67 18.35
CA GLN A 86 -2.65 0.40 19.06
C GLN A 86 -3.35 -0.70 18.26
N ALA A 87 -4.50 -0.38 17.63
CA ALA A 87 -5.24 -1.33 16.79
C ALA A 87 -4.40 -1.79 15.60
N VAL A 88 -3.66 -0.89 14.94
CA VAL A 88 -2.75 -1.23 13.84
C VAL A 88 -1.65 -2.20 14.31
N ALA A 89 -0.98 -1.89 15.42
CA ALA A 89 0.07 -2.75 15.95
C ALA A 89 -0.46 -4.15 16.32
N LEU A 90 -1.64 -4.23 16.93
CA LEU A 90 -2.32 -5.49 17.24
C LEU A 90 -2.68 -6.25 15.96
N MET A 91 -3.18 -5.58 14.93
CA MET A 91 -3.52 -6.20 13.65
C MET A 91 -2.30 -6.76 12.91
N GLU A 92 -1.19 -6.00 12.85
CA GLU A 92 0.06 -6.49 12.24
C GLU A 92 0.56 -7.76 12.97
N GLY A 93 0.53 -7.75 14.31
CA GLY A 93 0.87 -8.90 15.14
C GLY A 93 -0.07 -10.09 14.94
N LEU A 94 -1.39 -9.84 14.90
CA LEU A 94 -2.42 -10.86 14.67
C LEU A 94 -2.23 -11.56 13.33
N VAL A 95 -2.08 -10.78 12.26
CA VAL A 95 -1.89 -11.34 10.90
C VAL A 95 -0.64 -12.20 10.83
N HIS A 96 0.47 -11.74 11.44
CA HIS A 96 1.72 -12.50 11.48
C HIS A 96 1.55 -13.84 12.22
N GLN A 97 0.99 -13.80 13.42
CA GLN A 97 0.78 -15.01 14.26
C GLN A 97 -0.22 -15.98 13.60
N PHE A 98 -1.34 -15.47 13.12
CA PHE A 98 -2.39 -16.31 12.55
C PHE A 98 -1.98 -16.92 11.20
N ARG A 99 -1.16 -16.21 10.40
CA ARG A 99 -0.58 -16.75 9.16
C ARG A 99 0.28 -17.98 9.40
N ALA A 100 1.02 -18.03 10.50
CA ALA A 100 1.79 -19.19 10.89
C ALA A 100 0.91 -20.44 11.17
N LEU A 101 -0.35 -20.25 11.55
CA LEU A 101 -1.31 -21.31 11.86
C LEU A 101 -2.15 -21.75 10.65
N VAL A 102 -2.57 -20.81 9.80
CA VAL A 102 -3.59 -21.05 8.74
C VAL A 102 -3.10 -20.69 7.32
N GLY A 103 -1.85 -20.24 7.18
CA GLY A 103 -1.29 -19.84 5.88
C GLY A 103 -1.97 -18.62 5.28
N GLU A 104 -2.13 -18.61 3.95
CA GLU A 104 -2.68 -17.48 3.20
C GLU A 104 -4.18 -17.23 3.44
N HIS A 105 -4.88 -18.17 4.05
CA HIS A 105 -6.31 -18.00 4.39
C HIS A 105 -6.56 -16.82 5.35
N VAL A 106 -5.53 -16.37 6.08
CA VAL A 106 -5.60 -15.19 6.94
C VAL A 106 -5.88 -13.90 6.19
N ASP A 107 -5.57 -13.81 4.88
CA ASP A 107 -5.64 -12.54 4.15
C ASP A 107 -7.09 -12.06 3.98
N ALA A 108 -8.02 -12.95 3.68
CA ALA A 108 -9.45 -12.60 3.59
C ALA A 108 -10.03 -12.18 4.95
N PHE A 109 -9.67 -12.90 6.01
CA PHE A 109 -10.03 -12.56 7.38
C PHE A 109 -9.50 -11.17 7.79
N ALA A 110 -8.22 -10.91 7.54
CA ALA A 110 -7.58 -9.65 7.88
C ALA A 110 -8.20 -8.45 7.14
N ARG A 111 -8.56 -8.61 5.85
CA ARG A 111 -9.23 -7.54 5.08
C ARG A 111 -10.51 -7.07 5.73
N THR A 112 -11.33 -7.97 6.25
CA THR A 112 -12.58 -7.62 6.95
C THR A 112 -12.30 -6.77 8.19
N LEU A 113 -11.29 -7.12 8.98
CA LEU A 113 -10.92 -6.37 10.17
C LEU A 113 -10.31 -5.01 9.82
N TRP A 114 -9.43 -4.95 8.81
CA TRP A 114 -8.88 -3.69 8.31
C TRP A 114 -9.97 -2.74 7.82
N ALA A 115 -10.97 -3.25 7.08
CA ALA A 115 -12.10 -2.45 6.61
C ALA A 115 -12.91 -1.88 7.77
N ALA A 116 -13.18 -2.68 8.80
CA ALA A 116 -13.89 -2.23 9.99
C ALA A 116 -13.11 -1.14 10.76
N LEU A 117 -11.79 -1.27 10.90
CA LEU A 117 -10.94 -0.24 11.50
C LEU A 117 -10.91 1.03 10.64
N ALA A 118 -10.87 0.90 9.31
CA ALA A 118 -10.88 2.05 8.40
C ALA A 118 -12.16 2.89 8.57
N VAL A 119 -13.31 2.24 8.69
CA VAL A 119 -14.59 2.93 8.94
C VAL A 119 -14.59 3.61 10.30
N GLN A 120 -14.13 2.92 11.35
CA GLN A 120 -14.10 3.46 12.70
C GLN A 120 -13.22 4.72 12.81
N PHE A 121 -12.04 4.68 12.20
CA PHE A 121 -11.04 5.76 12.28
C PHE A 121 -11.10 6.76 11.12
N ALA A 122 -12.15 6.71 10.28
CA ALA A 122 -12.31 7.62 9.13
C ALA A 122 -12.37 9.11 9.54
N HIS A 123 -12.75 9.40 10.79
CA HIS A 123 -12.82 10.76 11.33
C HIS A 123 -11.47 11.34 11.76
N LEU A 124 -10.43 10.51 11.88
CA LEU A 124 -9.11 10.95 12.31
C LEU A 124 -8.37 11.68 11.18
N PRO A 125 -7.76 12.85 11.47
CA PRO A 125 -6.97 13.56 10.48
C PRO A 125 -5.69 12.79 10.14
N PHE A 126 -5.15 13.04 8.96
CA PHE A 126 -3.84 12.53 8.59
C PHE A 126 -2.76 13.10 9.53
N SER A 127 -1.88 12.23 10.00
CA SER A 127 -0.68 12.59 10.76
C SER A 127 0.49 11.76 10.24
N GLU A 128 1.62 12.41 9.96
CA GLU A 128 2.81 11.77 9.42
C GLU A 128 3.35 10.68 10.37
N ASP A 129 3.43 10.98 11.66
CA ASP A 129 3.97 10.06 12.68
C ASP A 129 3.11 8.80 12.86
N THR A 130 1.86 8.86 12.44
CA THR A 130 0.87 7.79 12.65
C THR A 130 0.12 7.46 11.36
N PHE A 131 0.73 7.66 10.20
CA PHE A 131 0.06 7.51 8.90
C PHE A 131 -0.57 6.12 8.69
N LYS A 132 -0.02 5.07 9.31
CA LYS A 132 -0.61 3.72 9.28
C LYS A 132 -1.96 3.63 9.99
N ALA A 133 -2.25 4.55 10.90
CA ALA A 133 -3.55 4.65 11.58
C ALA A 133 -4.57 5.50 10.80
N HIS A 134 -4.16 6.11 9.69
CA HIS A 134 -5.06 6.86 8.82
C HIS A 134 -5.96 5.94 8.00
N ALA A 135 -7.21 6.36 7.78
CA ALA A 135 -8.20 5.57 7.03
C ALA A 135 -7.70 5.12 5.64
N GLY A 136 -6.94 5.97 4.94
CA GLY A 136 -6.34 5.63 3.65
C GLY A 136 -5.43 4.41 3.70
N TRP A 137 -4.56 4.30 4.71
CA TRP A 137 -3.73 3.13 4.91
C TRP A 137 -4.56 1.89 5.26
N LEU A 138 -5.53 2.03 6.17
CA LEU A 138 -6.38 0.93 6.61
C LEU A 138 -7.21 0.36 5.45
N HIS A 139 -7.80 1.23 4.61
CA HIS A 139 -8.49 0.82 3.38
C HIS A 139 -7.55 0.14 2.38
N LEU A 140 -6.30 0.59 2.27
CA LEU A 140 -5.29 -0.05 1.42
C LEU A 140 -4.98 -1.48 1.89
N GLN A 141 -4.89 -1.70 3.22
CA GLN A 141 -4.72 -3.04 3.81
C GLN A 141 -5.98 -3.91 3.61
N ALA A 142 -7.17 -3.31 3.63
CA ALA A 142 -8.44 -3.98 3.34
C ALA A 142 -8.58 -4.38 1.87
N GLY A 143 -7.82 -3.77 0.96
CA GLY A 143 -7.96 -3.93 -0.49
C GLY A 143 -9.03 -3.02 -1.11
N ASP A 144 -9.57 -2.07 -0.33
CA ASP A 144 -10.58 -1.10 -0.77
C ASP A 144 -9.90 0.11 -1.44
N VAL A 145 -9.26 -0.14 -2.58
CA VAL A 145 -8.34 0.82 -3.23
C VAL A 145 -8.98 2.19 -3.53
N ARG A 146 -10.27 2.22 -3.91
CA ARG A 146 -10.98 3.49 -4.18
C ARG A 146 -11.20 4.30 -2.91
N LEU A 147 -11.56 3.65 -1.81
CA LEU A 147 -11.72 4.31 -0.51
C LEU A 147 -10.37 4.74 0.05
N ALA A 148 -9.32 3.93 -0.15
CA ALA A 148 -7.95 4.31 0.21
C ALA A 148 -7.53 5.59 -0.51
N TRP A 149 -7.73 5.66 -1.83
CA TRP A 149 -7.41 6.86 -2.60
C TRP A 149 -8.23 8.07 -2.14
N ALA A 150 -9.55 7.92 -1.98
CA ALA A 150 -10.41 9.01 -1.52
C ALA A 150 -9.99 9.54 -0.13
N ALA A 151 -9.57 8.67 0.77
CA ALA A 151 -9.08 9.07 2.09
C ALA A 151 -7.71 9.76 2.03
N PHE A 152 -6.87 9.43 1.05
CA PHE A 152 -5.59 10.12 0.80
C PHE A 152 -5.74 11.39 -0.03
N GLU A 153 -6.92 11.69 -0.58
CA GLU A 153 -7.15 12.92 -1.32
C GLU A 153 -6.90 14.13 -0.40
N GLY A 154 -5.99 14.98 -0.77
CA GLY A 154 -5.56 16.11 0.06
C GLY A 154 -4.31 15.87 0.91
N VAL A 155 -3.79 14.64 0.98
CA VAL A 155 -2.46 14.40 1.57
C VAL A 155 -1.39 14.96 0.65
N ASP A 156 -0.61 15.89 1.17
CA ASP A 156 0.45 16.55 0.41
C ASP A 156 1.71 15.66 0.32
N ALA A 157 1.85 14.96 -0.80
CA ALA A 157 3.01 14.09 -1.06
C ALA A 157 4.37 14.83 -0.99
N ALA A 158 4.40 16.17 -1.11
CA ALA A 158 5.62 16.96 -0.98
C ALA A 158 6.10 17.10 0.47
N GLN A 159 5.22 16.91 1.45
CA GLN A 159 5.47 17.23 2.86
C GLN A 159 5.60 16.01 3.77
N VAL A 160 5.17 14.83 3.31
CA VAL A 160 5.07 13.63 4.16
C VAL A 160 6.27 12.68 3.98
N SER A 161 6.42 11.70 4.87
CA SER A 161 7.49 10.70 4.85
C SER A 161 7.45 9.82 3.59
N ARG A 162 8.57 9.14 3.33
CA ARG A 162 8.68 8.24 2.18
C ARG A 162 7.61 7.15 2.21
N GLU A 163 7.43 6.49 3.35
CA GLU A 163 6.47 5.39 3.52
C GLU A 163 5.03 5.86 3.29
N ALA A 164 4.70 7.07 3.73
CA ALA A 164 3.39 7.66 3.49
C ALA A 164 3.18 7.98 2.00
N VAL A 165 4.18 8.56 1.32
CA VAL A 165 4.10 8.80 -0.12
C VAL A 165 3.99 7.50 -0.89
N GLU A 166 4.75 6.46 -0.55
CA GLU A 166 4.66 5.13 -1.18
C GLU A 166 3.22 4.56 -1.06
N ALA A 167 2.56 4.73 0.08
CA ALA A 167 1.17 4.33 0.28
C ALA A 167 0.20 5.12 -0.61
N VAL A 168 0.37 6.45 -0.69
CA VAL A 168 -0.44 7.33 -1.57
C VAL A 168 -0.25 6.95 -3.04
N VAL A 169 1.00 6.72 -3.48
CA VAL A 169 1.32 6.29 -4.85
C VAL A 169 0.61 4.98 -5.16
N ARG A 170 0.75 3.98 -4.28
CA ARG A 170 0.12 2.68 -4.46
C ARG A 170 -1.40 2.80 -4.55
N ALA A 171 -2.04 3.50 -3.60
CA ALA A 171 -3.48 3.72 -3.61
C ALA A 171 -3.94 4.41 -4.91
N GLY A 172 -3.18 5.39 -5.41
CA GLY A 172 -3.47 6.09 -6.66
C GLY A 172 -3.39 5.16 -7.88
N PHE A 173 -2.32 4.39 -8.03
CA PHE A 173 -2.18 3.45 -9.14
C PHE A 173 -3.23 2.34 -9.10
N ASP A 174 -3.47 1.75 -7.94
CA ASP A 174 -4.48 0.70 -7.76
C ASP A 174 -5.91 1.21 -8.03
N ALA A 175 -6.20 2.50 -7.74
CA ALA A 175 -7.53 3.10 -7.93
C ALA A 175 -7.79 3.61 -9.34
N GLY A 176 -6.78 4.11 -10.05
CA GLY A 176 -6.99 4.76 -11.35
C GLY A 176 -5.72 4.91 -12.20
N GLY A 177 -4.71 4.06 -11.97
CA GLY A 177 -3.47 4.07 -12.75
C GLY A 177 -2.72 5.40 -12.66
N ALA A 178 -2.06 5.77 -13.75
CA ALA A 178 -1.28 7.00 -13.81
C ALA A 178 -2.10 8.27 -13.54
N SER A 179 -3.41 8.28 -13.83
CA SER A 179 -4.25 9.46 -13.62
C SER A 179 -4.33 9.92 -12.15
N TYR A 180 -4.14 9.01 -11.22
CA TYR A 180 -4.11 9.29 -9.78
C TYR A 180 -2.71 9.11 -9.18
N GLY A 181 -1.98 8.08 -9.59
CA GLY A 181 -0.70 7.70 -8.99
C GLY A 181 0.51 8.48 -9.52
N TRP A 182 0.43 9.08 -10.71
CA TRP A 182 1.58 9.73 -11.35
C TRP A 182 2.13 10.91 -10.56
N SER A 183 1.26 11.81 -10.13
CA SER A 183 1.67 13.01 -9.42
C SER A 183 2.40 12.71 -8.08
N PRO A 184 1.88 11.87 -7.17
CA PRO A 184 2.63 11.48 -5.98
C PRO A 184 3.90 10.68 -6.33
N LEU A 185 3.94 9.90 -7.43
CA LEU A 185 5.16 9.23 -7.89
C LEU A 185 6.24 10.24 -8.30
N CYS A 186 5.89 11.35 -8.95
CA CYS A 186 6.83 12.42 -9.25
C CYS A 186 7.46 13.00 -7.98
N TRP A 187 6.65 13.28 -6.94
CA TRP A 187 7.16 13.75 -5.65
C TRP A 187 8.07 12.72 -4.98
N HIS A 188 7.74 11.43 -5.08
CA HIS A 188 8.60 10.36 -4.60
C HIS A 188 9.94 10.33 -5.34
N ALA A 189 9.92 10.40 -6.68
CA ALA A 189 11.12 10.40 -7.51
C ALA A 189 12.05 11.58 -7.19
N TRP A 190 11.50 12.76 -6.97
CA TRP A 190 12.29 13.95 -6.65
C TRP A 190 12.90 13.93 -5.26
N ARG A 191 12.29 13.24 -4.30
CA ARG A 191 12.76 13.23 -2.90
C ARG A 191 13.61 12.01 -2.57
N TRP A 192 13.33 10.88 -3.21
CA TRP A 192 13.99 9.58 -2.95
C TRP A 192 14.27 8.82 -4.25
N PRO A 193 15.11 9.40 -5.14
CA PRO A 193 15.37 8.82 -6.46
C PRO A 193 15.89 7.38 -6.38
N GLU A 194 16.71 7.07 -5.38
CA GLU A 194 17.28 5.73 -5.17
C GLU A 194 16.24 4.66 -4.84
N ALA A 195 15.10 5.05 -4.26
CA ALA A 195 14.01 4.13 -3.90
C ALA A 195 12.92 4.01 -4.97
N THR A 196 12.88 4.95 -5.92
CA THR A 196 11.77 5.08 -6.88
C THR A 196 11.65 3.87 -7.80
N ARG A 197 12.78 3.31 -8.26
CA ARG A 197 12.74 2.12 -9.12
C ARG A 197 12.06 0.95 -8.41
N GLY A 198 12.44 0.67 -7.16
CA GLY A 198 11.82 -0.38 -6.37
C GLY A 198 10.33 -0.14 -6.08
N LEU A 199 9.92 1.13 -5.95
CA LEU A 199 8.50 1.47 -5.83
C LEU A 199 7.73 1.15 -7.11
N ILE A 200 8.25 1.55 -8.29
CA ILE A 200 7.62 1.27 -9.60
C ILE A 200 7.47 -0.25 -9.81
N ASP A 201 8.49 -1.04 -9.47
CA ASP A 201 8.43 -2.50 -9.59
C ASP A 201 7.35 -3.10 -8.66
N ARG A 202 7.10 -2.52 -7.46
CA ARG A 202 6.03 -2.95 -6.53
C ARG A 202 4.63 -2.54 -6.98
N ILE A 203 4.49 -1.38 -7.64
CA ILE A 203 3.21 -0.92 -8.22
C ILE A 203 2.74 -1.89 -9.31
N GLY A 204 3.67 -2.37 -10.15
CA GLY A 204 3.37 -3.33 -11.20
C GLY A 204 2.56 -2.77 -12.37
N ASP A 205 2.43 -1.45 -12.50
CA ASP A 205 1.83 -0.82 -13.68
C ASP A 205 2.73 -1.05 -14.89
N ALA A 206 2.18 -1.65 -15.96
CA ALA A 206 2.95 -2.12 -17.09
C ALA A 206 3.57 -0.97 -17.89
N ASP A 207 2.84 0.12 -18.07
CA ASP A 207 3.25 1.28 -18.88
C ASP A 207 4.35 2.07 -18.15
N ILE A 208 4.15 2.37 -16.87
CA ILE A 208 5.15 3.06 -16.04
C ILE A 208 6.40 2.20 -15.87
N SER A 209 6.25 0.88 -15.70
CA SER A 209 7.38 -0.05 -15.61
C SER A 209 8.16 -0.12 -16.92
N ALA A 210 7.49 -0.06 -18.08
CA ALA A 210 8.14 -0.01 -19.38
C ALA A 210 8.93 1.30 -19.58
N LEU A 211 8.31 2.45 -19.24
CA LEU A 211 8.99 3.75 -19.29
C LEU A 211 10.21 3.77 -18.36
N ALA A 212 10.09 3.29 -17.12
CA ALA A 212 11.20 3.28 -16.18
C ALA A 212 12.36 2.36 -16.62
N ARG A 213 12.06 1.26 -17.31
CA ARG A 213 13.09 0.40 -17.92
C ARG A 213 13.80 1.12 -19.06
N ALA A 214 13.04 1.74 -19.98
CA ALA A 214 13.62 2.50 -21.08
C ALA A 214 14.51 3.63 -20.55
N PHE A 215 14.04 4.40 -19.55
CA PHE A 215 14.83 5.45 -18.91
C PHE A 215 16.18 4.93 -18.37
N THR A 216 16.17 3.80 -17.65
CA THR A 216 17.41 3.25 -17.08
C THR A 216 18.34 2.60 -18.12
N CYS A 217 17.84 2.21 -19.29
CA CYS A 217 18.67 1.68 -20.37
C CYS A 217 19.28 2.78 -21.22
N ASP A 218 18.54 3.87 -21.44
CA ASP A 218 18.92 4.91 -22.40
C ASP A 218 19.62 6.10 -21.73
N CYS A 219 19.51 6.22 -20.39
CA CYS A 219 19.96 7.38 -19.65
C CYS A 219 20.87 7.01 -18.48
N ASP A 220 21.98 7.71 -18.37
CA ASP A 220 22.89 7.64 -17.23
C ASP A 220 22.52 8.71 -16.17
N LEU A 221 21.20 8.88 -15.93
CA LEU A 221 20.63 9.87 -15.03
C LEU A 221 19.97 9.20 -13.82
N THR A 222 19.88 9.94 -12.72
CA THR A 222 19.17 9.49 -11.52
C THR A 222 17.65 9.59 -11.68
N MET A 223 16.89 8.82 -10.90
CA MET A 223 15.43 8.70 -11.05
C MET A 223 14.65 9.99 -10.76
N ASP A 224 15.26 11.03 -10.22
CA ASP A 224 14.62 12.36 -10.09
C ASP A 224 14.39 13.03 -11.45
N TRP A 225 15.14 12.66 -12.49
CA TRP A 225 14.92 13.08 -13.89
C TRP A 225 13.83 12.28 -14.61
N PHE A 226 13.47 11.11 -14.10
CA PHE A 226 12.47 10.23 -14.71
C PHE A 226 11.13 10.95 -15.00
N PRO A 227 10.54 11.78 -14.10
CA PRO A 227 9.31 12.49 -14.41
C PRO A 227 9.43 13.43 -15.62
N ALA A 228 10.52 14.18 -15.74
CA ALA A 228 10.75 15.09 -16.86
C ALA A 228 10.84 14.32 -18.19
N TRP A 229 11.65 13.26 -18.21
CA TRP A 229 11.83 12.42 -19.37
C TRP A 229 10.54 11.69 -19.75
N ALA A 230 9.84 11.07 -18.79
CA ALA A 230 8.62 10.31 -19.06
C ALA A 230 7.51 11.17 -19.69
N ILE A 231 7.38 12.44 -19.29
CA ILE A 231 6.45 13.40 -19.90
C ILE A 231 6.79 13.66 -21.38
N THR A 232 8.08 13.61 -21.74
CA THR A 232 8.48 13.77 -23.15
C THR A 232 8.16 12.54 -24.01
N GLN A 233 8.14 11.35 -23.41
CA GLN A 233 7.80 10.10 -24.10
C GLN A 233 6.28 9.88 -24.17
N GLU A 234 5.58 10.19 -23.08
CA GLU A 234 4.12 10.04 -22.93
C GLU A 234 3.50 11.35 -22.43
N SER A 235 3.06 12.16 -23.38
CA SER A 235 2.57 13.52 -23.12
C SER A 235 1.35 13.56 -22.18
N GLY A 236 0.54 12.50 -22.14
CA GLY A 236 -0.60 12.39 -21.23
C GLY A 236 -0.21 12.47 -19.75
N LEU A 237 1.00 12.02 -19.38
CA LEU A 237 1.52 12.10 -18.02
C LEU A 237 1.68 13.55 -17.54
N GLY A 238 2.00 14.48 -18.44
CA GLY A 238 2.11 15.89 -18.10
C GLY A 238 0.81 16.46 -17.54
N VAL A 239 -0.35 16.06 -18.09
CA VAL A 239 -1.67 16.53 -17.62
C VAL A 239 -1.91 16.14 -16.15
N PHE A 240 -1.44 15.00 -15.74
CA PHE A 240 -1.61 14.51 -14.36
C PHE A 240 -0.70 15.24 -13.36
N LEU A 241 0.48 15.70 -13.81
CA LEU A 241 1.41 16.45 -12.95
C LEU A 241 0.82 17.80 -12.50
N ARG A 242 0.01 18.47 -13.33
CA ARG A 242 -0.56 19.80 -13.02
C ARG A 242 -1.33 19.84 -11.72
N ARG A 243 -2.02 18.75 -11.36
CA ARG A 243 -2.87 18.69 -10.15
C ARG A 243 -2.10 18.92 -8.86
N SER A 244 -0.81 18.56 -8.82
CA SER A 244 0.01 18.69 -7.62
C SER A 244 1.01 19.82 -7.63
N VAL A 245 1.35 20.34 -8.81
CA VAL A 245 2.36 21.40 -8.96
C VAL A 245 1.71 22.78 -9.21
N GLY A 246 0.43 22.81 -9.63
CA GLY A 246 -0.26 24.06 -9.94
C GLY A 246 -0.28 25.03 -8.75
N GLY A 247 0.37 26.19 -8.90
CA GLY A 247 0.52 27.21 -7.86
C GLY A 247 1.70 27.01 -6.90
N ARG A 248 2.47 25.94 -7.05
CA ARG A 248 3.63 25.61 -6.18
C ARG A 248 4.98 25.68 -6.91
N GLU A 249 5.03 26.30 -8.09
CA GLU A 249 6.24 26.37 -8.92
C GLU A 249 7.41 27.04 -8.17
N SER A 250 7.12 27.96 -7.23
CA SER A 250 8.13 28.59 -6.37
C SER A 250 8.75 27.66 -5.33
N GLU A 251 8.14 26.51 -5.07
CA GLU A 251 8.67 25.49 -4.14
C GLU A 251 9.61 24.50 -4.83
N LEU A 252 9.60 24.46 -6.16
CA LEU A 252 10.43 23.57 -6.96
C LEU A 252 11.88 24.09 -7.00
N ARG A 253 12.79 23.32 -6.42
CA ARG A 253 14.17 23.78 -6.22
C ARG A 253 15.20 23.05 -7.09
N SER A 254 14.93 21.80 -7.46
CA SER A 254 15.88 21.04 -8.28
C SER A 254 15.67 21.31 -9.78
N SER A 255 16.76 21.18 -10.56
CA SER A 255 16.71 21.27 -12.01
C SER A 255 15.75 20.25 -12.61
N ALA A 256 15.72 19.02 -12.08
CA ALA A 256 14.82 17.95 -12.53
C ALA A 256 13.34 18.32 -12.34
N GLN A 257 12.98 18.93 -11.20
CA GLN A 257 11.62 19.42 -10.94
C GLN A 257 11.20 20.51 -11.91
N GLN A 258 12.07 21.52 -12.06
CA GLN A 258 11.81 22.65 -12.97
C GLN A 258 11.71 22.20 -14.43
N CYS A 259 12.55 21.23 -14.82
CA CYS A 259 12.52 20.64 -16.15
C CYS A 259 11.22 19.86 -16.41
N ALA A 260 10.72 19.09 -15.43
CA ALA A 260 9.43 18.40 -15.55
C ALA A 260 8.26 19.37 -15.77
N VAL A 261 8.26 20.50 -15.07
CA VAL A 261 7.24 21.57 -15.28
C VAL A 261 7.39 22.21 -16.64
N ALA A 262 8.62 22.49 -17.11
CA ALA A 262 8.86 23.05 -18.43
C ALA A 262 8.43 22.10 -19.55
N ALA A 263 8.68 20.80 -19.40
CA ALA A 263 8.22 19.76 -20.31
C ALA A 263 6.67 19.71 -20.34
N TYR A 264 6.05 19.72 -19.16
CA TYR A 264 4.59 19.83 -19.04
C TYR A 264 4.03 21.08 -19.73
N ASP A 265 4.57 22.28 -19.45
CA ASP A 265 4.13 23.55 -20.06
C ASP A 265 4.22 23.50 -21.60
N LEU A 266 5.25 22.84 -22.12
CA LEU A 266 5.44 22.66 -23.55
C LEU A 266 4.38 21.73 -24.15
N VAL A 267 4.13 20.58 -23.53
CA VAL A 267 3.10 19.62 -23.95
C VAL A 267 1.72 20.28 -23.99
N ILE A 268 1.35 21.04 -22.95
CA ILE A 268 0.07 21.76 -22.90
C ILE A 268 0.00 22.84 -23.99
N ALA A 269 1.08 23.56 -24.26
CA ALA A 269 1.11 24.57 -25.32
C ALA A 269 0.90 23.95 -26.72
N GLU A 270 1.45 22.77 -26.95
CA GLU A 270 1.24 22.03 -28.21
C GLU A 270 -0.19 21.55 -28.38
N LEU A 271 -0.77 20.94 -27.32
CA LEU A 271 -2.16 20.49 -27.31
C LEU A 271 -3.15 21.67 -27.47
N GLY A 272 -2.81 22.83 -26.91
CA GLY A 272 -3.64 24.04 -26.94
C GLY A 272 -3.40 24.96 -28.13
N GLY A 273 -2.45 24.66 -29.03
CA GLY A 273 -2.12 25.48 -30.19
C GLY A 273 -1.50 26.85 -29.82
N SER A 274 -0.89 26.97 -28.63
CA SER A 274 -0.28 28.18 -28.10
C SER A 274 1.15 28.40 -28.64
N CYS A 275 1.83 29.50 -28.21
CA CYS A 275 3.21 29.81 -28.63
C CYS A 275 4.23 28.74 -28.12
N VAL A 276 4.45 27.77 -28.97
CA VAL A 276 5.34 26.59 -28.67
C VAL A 276 6.80 27.00 -28.65
N THR A 277 7.20 27.97 -29.46
CA THR A 277 8.61 28.37 -29.63
C THR A 277 9.24 28.83 -28.31
N GLU A 278 8.57 29.68 -27.55
CA GLU A 278 9.06 30.15 -26.26
C GLU A 278 9.23 29.00 -25.25
N LYS A 279 8.27 28.10 -25.21
CA LYS A 279 8.30 26.93 -24.33
C LYS A 279 9.42 25.95 -24.70
N ARG A 280 9.64 25.74 -26.00
CA ARG A 280 10.78 24.95 -26.51
C ARG A 280 12.11 25.56 -26.11
N MET A 281 12.26 26.88 -26.27
CA MET A 281 13.49 27.57 -25.85
C MET A 281 13.72 27.51 -24.36
N ARG A 282 12.65 27.60 -23.56
CA ARG A 282 12.72 27.43 -22.10
C ARG A 282 13.21 26.03 -21.72
N LEU A 283 12.63 24.99 -22.29
CA LEU A 283 13.06 23.59 -22.01
C LEU A 283 14.50 23.36 -22.43
N LEU A 284 14.91 23.84 -23.62
CA LEU A 284 16.28 23.77 -24.10
C LEU A 284 17.27 24.48 -23.17
N ALA A 285 16.89 25.65 -22.65
CA ALA A 285 17.74 26.41 -21.73
C ALA A 285 17.86 25.73 -20.35
N MET A 286 16.87 24.95 -19.93
CA MET A 286 16.90 24.19 -18.69
C MET A 286 17.72 22.92 -18.83
N ASP A 287 17.45 22.13 -19.88
CA ASP A 287 18.16 20.87 -20.13
C ASP A 287 18.10 20.48 -21.60
N ALA A 288 19.28 20.49 -22.24
CA ALA A 288 19.41 20.18 -23.67
C ALA A 288 19.12 18.70 -24.00
N TRP A 289 19.38 17.80 -23.05
CA TRP A 289 19.14 16.38 -23.25
C TRP A 289 17.63 16.07 -23.20
N VAL A 290 16.90 16.52 -22.19
CA VAL A 290 15.42 16.37 -22.11
C VAL A 290 14.76 17.01 -23.32
N TYR A 291 15.24 18.18 -23.76
CA TYR A 291 14.76 18.80 -24.99
C TYR A 291 15.01 17.95 -26.24
N GLY A 292 16.20 17.35 -26.33
CA GLY A 292 16.53 16.43 -27.41
C GLY A 292 15.62 15.21 -27.48
N GLU A 293 15.32 14.61 -26.32
CA GLU A 293 14.38 13.51 -26.21
C GLU A 293 12.96 13.90 -26.66
N TYR A 294 12.48 15.05 -26.20
CA TYR A 294 11.20 15.60 -26.64
C TYR A 294 11.15 15.79 -28.16
N MET A 295 12.16 16.39 -28.77
CA MET A 295 12.22 16.60 -30.23
C MET A 295 12.26 15.30 -31.03
N ARG A 296 12.90 14.26 -30.48
CA ARG A 296 12.94 12.91 -31.05
C ARG A 296 11.53 12.30 -31.10
N THR A 297 10.78 12.41 -30.02
CA THR A 297 9.41 11.87 -29.91
C THR A 297 8.45 12.59 -30.86
N VAL A 298 8.48 13.92 -30.89
CA VAL A 298 7.65 14.73 -31.82
C VAL A 298 7.99 14.42 -33.28
N GLY A 299 9.28 14.26 -33.61
CA GLY A 299 9.72 13.90 -34.96
C GLY A 299 9.28 12.51 -35.41
N GLN A 300 9.08 11.57 -34.48
CA GLN A 300 8.56 10.23 -34.75
C GLN A 300 7.03 10.24 -34.96
N SER A 301 6.30 11.07 -34.21
CA SER A 301 4.84 11.20 -34.31
C SER A 301 4.39 11.91 -35.58
N ALA A 302 5.28 12.67 -36.25
CA ALA A 302 5.00 13.41 -37.50
C ALA A 302 5.26 12.58 -38.77
N ARG A 303 5.74 11.35 -38.64
CA ARG A 303 5.95 10.39 -39.75
C ARG A 303 4.85 9.34 -39.76
#